data_d36bbe8b8f499e32486e1bbfc808ab0e
#
_entry.id   d36bbe8b8f499e32486e1bbfc808ab0e
#
_cell.length_a   1.000
_cell.length_b   1.000
_cell.length_c   1.000
_cell.angle_alpha   90.00
_cell.angle_beta   90.00
_cell.angle_gamma   90.00
#
_symmetry.space_group_name_H-M   'P 1'
#
loop_
_entity.id
_entity.type
_entity.pdbx_description
1 polymer ?
#
loop_
_entity_poly.entity_id
_entity_poly.type
_entity_poly.pdbx_seq_one_letter_code
_entity_poly.pdbx_strand_id
1 'polypeptide(L)'
;MDIYPSKAQFSTNETVTLCLICDDVLPISVHIRVLLLSKTVWEQNLVLTENKTTVSIGAFSATFAGYGVNVYQQNDLEKPILQTAFDVAESPRKLLRYGFLSDFTEKDRDNGALEWLLKCHINLVQFYDWSYRHDSLVAPQEDYHDMMGKEISGSTVKAKIAKAKALGMHPTAYGAVYAASEPFFEKHPTWAFYNSCQEPFVFIDVFYIMNIAKGSPWRKHLFEEYQSAISMMGFSGIHMDTYGFPKTAYSHLDAIPKKIKLENELPTLIDETRENVHGEEEPYLIFNNVGAWPVQRTADRKQDAVYIEVWPPYDRYASIAQLIRDARTYARDDKSIILAAYLKPFREGKREKALPAAKLLMGSIVSNGATHLLTG
;
A
#
# COMPACT_ATOMS: atom_id res chain seq x y z
N MET A 1 -10.09 -10.43 -25.33
CA MET A 1 -9.35 -9.14 -25.38
C MET A 1 -9.29 -8.47 -24.01
N ASP A 2 -8.20 -7.72 -23.71
CA ASP A 2 -8.00 -6.94 -22.48
C ASP A 2 -7.31 -5.62 -22.80
N ILE A 3 -7.49 -4.56 -21.98
CA ILE A 3 -6.83 -3.27 -22.14
C ILE A 3 -6.47 -2.69 -20.79
N TYR A 4 -5.25 -2.17 -20.64
CA TYR A 4 -4.78 -1.51 -19.42
C TYR A 4 -3.66 -0.51 -19.73
N PRO A 5 -3.44 0.50 -18.89
CA PRO A 5 -2.31 1.41 -19.04
C PRO A 5 -0.98 0.69 -18.79
N SER A 6 0.08 1.09 -19.49
CA SER A 6 1.41 0.48 -19.31
C SER A 6 2.07 0.81 -17.97
N LYS A 7 1.60 1.85 -17.28
CA LYS A 7 2.02 2.29 -15.96
C LYS A 7 0.82 2.58 -15.06
N ALA A 8 1.03 2.46 -13.77
CA ALA A 8 0.00 2.74 -12.75
C ALA A 8 -0.44 4.21 -12.73
N GLN A 9 0.46 5.14 -13.12
CA GLN A 9 0.20 6.57 -13.25
C GLN A 9 1.21 7.20 -14.21
N PHE A 10 0.84 8.27 -14.89
CA PHE A 10 1.70 9.05 -15.79
C PHE A 10 1.94 10.44 -15.23
N SER A 11 3.13 10.98 -15.46
CA SER A 11 3.46 12.36 -15.13
C SER A 11 2.85 13.33 -16.14
N THR A 12 2.67 14.59 -15.73
CA THR A 12 2.26 15.67 -16.64
C THR A 12 3.23 15.78 -17.81
N ASN A 13 2.68 15.82 -19.03
CA ASN A 13 3.42 15.83 -20.29
C ASN A 13 4.22 14.53 -20.61
N GLU A 14 4.06 13.47 -19.83
CA GLU A 14 4.56 12.14 -20.19
C GLU A 14 3.67 11.51 -21.26
N THR A 15 4.27 10.79 -22.21
CA THR A 15 3.51 10.04 -23.23
C THR A 15 2.78 8.87 -22.58
N VAL A 16 1.47 8.88 -22.64
CA VAL A 16 0.62 7.79 -22.16
C VAL A 16 0.59 6.66 -23.17
N THR A 17 0.79 5.45 -22.70
CA THR A 17 0.72 4.22 -23.50
C THR A 17 -0.24 3.23 -22.89
N LEU A 18 -0.99 2.55 -23.77
CA LEU A 18 -1.94 1.49 -23.40
C LEU A 18 -1.44 0.16 -23.95
N CYS A 19 -1.62 -0.92 -23.20
CA CYS A 19 -1.40 -2.29 -23.62
C CYS A 19 -2.75 -2.92 -24.00
N LEU A 20 -2.88 -3.42 -25.22
CA LEU A 20 -4.00 -4.25 -25.68
C LEU A 20 -3.54 -5.68 -25.82
N ILE A 21 -4.28 -6.61 -25.26
CA ILE A 21 -4.09 -8.05 -25.41
C ILE A 21 -5.29 -8.60 -26.18
N CYS A 22 -5.03 -9.37 -27.22
CA CYS A 22 -6.05 -9.97 -28.08
C CYS A 22 -5.76 -11.45 -28.27
N ASP A 23 -6.63 -12.29 -27.73
CA ASP A 23 -6.54 -13.76 -27.87
C ASP A 23 -7.47 -14.27 -29.00
N ASP A 24 -8.18 -13.35 -29.68
CA ASP A 24 -9.07 -13.65 -30.77
C ASP A 24 -8.31 -13.81 -32.11
N VAL A 25 -9.03 -14.26 -33.17
CA VAL A 25 -8.45 -14.41 -34.50
C VAL A 25 -8.13 -13.04 -35.12
N LEU A 26 -6.88 -12.82 -35.45
CA LEU A 26 -6.40 -11.57 -36.06
C LEU A 26 -6.47 -11.62 -37.60
N PRO A 27 -6.54 -10.47 -38.30
CA PRO A 27 -6.55 -9.12 -37.78
C PRO A 27 -7.94 -8.65 -37.30
N ILE A 28 -7.95 -7.75 -36.28
CA ILE A 28 -9.18 -7.13 -35.75
C ILE A 28 -9.08 -5.61 -35.82
N SER A 29 -10.12 -4.97 -36.35
CA SER A 29 -10.23 -3.50 -36.39
C SER A 29 -10.98 -2.98 -35.18
N VAL A 30 -10.36 -2.09 -34.42
CA VAL A 30 -10.94 -1.44 -33.26
C VAL A 30 -10.87 0.08 -33.35
N HIS A 31 -11.79 0.76 -32.69
CA HIS A 31 -11.77 2.20 -32.47
C HIS A 31 -11.54 2.48 -30.98
N ILE A 32 -10.50 3.25 -30.67
CA ILE A 32 -10.17 3.62 -29.29
C ILE A 32 -10.53 5.09 -29.08
N ARG A 33 -11.21 5.38 -27.96
CA ARG A 33 -11.61 6.72 -27.59
C ARG A 33 -11.17 7.01 -26.16
N VAL A 34 -10.48 8.15 -25.94
CA VAL A 34 -10.09 8.66 -24.63
C VAL A 34 -11.01 9.81 -24.24
N LEU A 35 -11.52 9.75 -23.02
CA LEU A 35 -12.53 10.67 -22.50
C LEU A 35 -12.01 11.39 -21.25
N LEU A 36 -12.20 12.70 -21.22
CA LEU A 36 -12.16 13.49 -19.98
C LEU A 36 -13.60 13.81 -19.58
N LEU A 37 -14.10 13.15 -18.55
CA LEU A 37 -15.52 13.08 -18.23
C LEU A 37 -16.34 12.57 -19.45
N SER A 38 -17.22 13.37 -20.02
CA SER A 38 -18.01 13.03 -21.21
C SER A 38 -17.40 13.50 -22.53
N LYS A 39 -16.30 14.27 -22.49
CA LYS A 39 -15.67 14.87 -23.68
C LYS A 39 -14.61 13.94 -24.25
N THR A 40 -14.71 13.57 -25.52
CA THR A 40 -13.61 12.91 -26.25
C THR A 40 -12.45 13.89 -26.40
N VAL A 41 -11.26 13.47 -25.95
CA VAL A 41 -10.01 14.27 -26.02
C VAL A 41 -9.00 13.67 -26.98
N TRP A 42 -9.15 12.38 -27.32
CA TRP A 42 -8.35 11.67 -28.31
C TRP A 42 -9.12 10.47 -28.85
N GLU A 43 -8.98 10.15 -30.12
CA GLU A 43 -9.52 8.92 -30.71
C GLU A 43 -8.69 8.46 -31.92
N GLN A 44 -8.66 7.15 -32.15
CA GLN A 44 -7.96 6.55 -33.28
C GLN A 44 -8.58 5.19 -33.66
N ASN A 45 -8.60 4.91 -34.99
CA ASN A 45 -8.82 3.58 -35.53
C ASN A 45 -7.50 2.81 -35.58
N LEU A 46 -7.54 1.54 -35.19
CA LEU A 46 -6.38 0.66 -35.15
C LEU A 46 -6.74 -0.72 -35.68
N VAL A 47 -5.81 -1.32 -36.44
CA VAL A 47 -5.89 -2.73 -36.82
C VAL A 47 -4.89 -3.52 -35.96
N LEU A 48 -5.40 -4.40 -35.14
CA LEU A 48 -4.59 -5.31 -34.34
C LEU A 48 -4.14 -6.47 -35.22
N THR A 49 -2.83 -6.61 -35.38
CA THR A 49 -2.19 -7.68 -36.18
C THR A 49 -1.40 -8.64 -35.30
N GLU A 50 -1.22 -8.31 -34.02
CA GLU A 50 -0.46 -9.07 -33.03
C GLU A 50 -1.28 -9.26 -31.75
N ASN A 51 -1.02 -10.34 -31.03
CA ASN A 51 -1.73 -10.66 -29.77
C ASN A 51 -1.47 -9.63 -28.65
N LYS A 52 -0.34 -8.91 -28.71
CA LYS A 52 -0.01 -7.83 -27.78
C LYS A 52 0.41 -6.59 -28.55
N THR A 53 -0.37 -5.53 -28.42
CA THR A 53 -0.14 -4.26 -29.09
C THR A 53 0.01 -3.13 -28.06
N THR A 54 1.01 -2.30 -28.21
CA THR A 54 1.17 -1.07 -27.41
C THR A 54 0.71 0.13 -28.23
N VAL A 55 -0.21 0.92 -27.67
CA VAL A 55 -0.75 2.11 -28.35
C VAL A 55 -0.31 3.37 -27.61
N SER A 56 0.38 4.27 -28.31
CA SER A 56 0.71 5.60 -27.80
C SER A 56 -0.45 6.55 -28.07
N ILE A 57 -0.99 7.18 -27.03
CA ILE A 57 -2.10 8.13 -27.14
C ILE A 57 -1.69 9.59 -26.94
N GLY A 58 -0.38 9.84 -26.82
CA GLY A 58 0.19 11.17 -26.65
C GLY A 58 0.31 11.61 -25.19
N ALA A 59 0.65 12.88 -25.01
CA ALA A 59 0.90 13.48 -23.69
C ALA A 59 -0.28 14.41 -23.29
N PHE A 60 -0.50 14.51 -21.99
CA PHE A 60 -1.57 15.35 -21.42
C PHE A 60 -0.97 16.32 -20.40
N SER A 61 -1.39 17.60 -20.46
CA SER A 61 -0.83 18.68 -19.64
C SER A 61 -1.57 18.92 -18.32
N ALA A 62 -2.51 18.06 -17.95
CA ALA A 62 -3.24 18.21 -16.69
C ALA A 62 -2.30 18.08 -15.48
N THR A 63 -2.50 18.90 -14.45
CA THR A 63 -1.80 18.80 -13.18
C THR A 63 -2.33 17.65 -12.32
N PHE A 64 -3.60 17.30 -12.49
CA PHE A 64 -4.24 16.09 -11.99
C PHE A 64 -5.56 15.84 -12.74
N ALA A 65 -5.63 14.75 -13.49
CA ALA A 65 -6.86 14.32 -14.14
C ALA A 65 -6.89 12.81 -14.38
N GLY A 66 -8.08 12.21 -14.24
CA GLY A 66 -8.38 10.84 -14.65
C GLY A 66 -9.06 10.83 -16.02
N TYR A 67 -8.62 9.92 -16.89
CA TYR A 67 -9.14 9.74 -18.24
C TYR A 67 -9.73 8.36 -18.38
N GLY A 68 -10.96 8.29 -18.92
CA GLY A 68 -11.57 7.03 -19.31
C GLY A 68 -11.11 6.61 -20.71
N VAL A 69 -10.99 5.32 -20.93
CA VAL A 69 -10.65 4.73 -22.23
C VAL A 69 -11.71 3.72 -22.61
N ASN A 70 -12.33 3.92 -23.76
CA ASN A 70 -13.28 3.00 -24.36
C ASN A 70 -12.70 2.42 -25.66
N VAL A 71 -12.86 1.11 -25.83
CA VAL A 71 -12.54 0.41 -27.07
C VAL A 71 -13.83 -0.11 -27.69
N TYR A 72 -14.03 0.13 -28.95
CA TYR A 72 -15.20 -0.28 -29.72
C TYR A 72 -14.79 -1.18 -30.89
N GLN A 73 -15.72 -2.01 -31.37
CA GLN A 73 -15.57 -2.56 -32.71
C GLN A 73 -15.71 -1.42 -33.73
N GLN A 74 -14.90 -1.42 -34.78
CA GLN A 74 -14.86 -0.31 -35.73
C GLN A 74 -16.23 0.00 -36.38
N ASN A 75 -17.10 -0.99 -36.52
CA ASN A 75 -18.40 -0.84 -37.14
C ASN A 75 -19.55 -0.62 -36.13
N ASP A 76 -19.27 -0.60 -34.83
CA ASP A 76 -20.23 -0.36 -33.75
C ASP A 76 -19.61 0.53 -32.67
N LEU A 77 -19.92 1.81 -32.72
CA LEU A 77 -19.40 2.83 -31.79
C LEU A 77 -20.41 3.18 -30.66
N GLU A 78 -21.51 2.42 -30.55
CA GLU A 78 -22.52 2.68 -29.51
C GLU A 78 -22.12 2.06 -28.18
N LYS A 79 -21.61 0.81 -28.20
CA LYS A 79 -21.27 0.08 -26.98
C LYS A 79 -19.79 -0.31 -26.96
N PRO A 80 -19.02 0.16 -25.97
CA PRO A 80 -17.62 -0.25 -25.83
C PRO A 80 -17.53 -1.74 -25.49
N ILE A 81 -16.59 -2.44 -26.16
CA ILE A 81 -16.27 -3.85 -25.89
C ILE A 81 -15.27 -4.00 -24.75
N LEU A 82 -14.40 -2.98 -24.54
CA LEU A 82 -13.47 -2.91 -23.42
C LEU A 82 -13.42 -1.51 -22.84
N GLN A 83 -13.12 -1.42 -21.57
CA GLN A 83 -12.96 -0.15 -20.86
C GLN A 83 -11.80 -0.22 -19.89
N THR A 84 -11.05 0.86 -19.77
CA THR A 84 -10.05 1.09 -18.74
C THR A 84 -9.96 2.59 -18.43
N ALA A 85 -8.98 2.98 -17.64
CA ALA A 85 -8.71 4.38 -17.31
C ALA A 85 -7.21 4.58 -17.08
N PHE A 86 -6.76 5.84 -17.03
CA PHE A 86 -5.43 6.20 -16.56
C PHE A 86 -5.49 7.58 -15.89
N ASP A 87 -4.51 7.87 -15.04
CA ASP A 87 -4.33 9.18 -14.44
C ASP A 87 -3.07 9.86 -15.00
N VAL A 88 -3.16 11.18 -15.12
CA VAL A 88 -2.03 12.07 -15.31
C VAL A 88 -1.95 13.01 -14.11
N ALA A 89 -0.79 13.09 -13.45
CA ALA A 89 -0.60 13.96 -12.30
C ALA A 89 0.82 14.57 -12.26
N GLU A 90 0.93 15.79 -11.75
CA GLU A 90 2.23 16.45 -11.49
C GLU A 90 3.03 15.76 -10.37
N SER A 91 2.33 15.07 -9.47
CA SER A 91 2.92 14.31 -8.38
C SER A 91 2.14 13.00 -8.17
N PRO A 92 2.82 11.86 -8.06
CA PRO A 92 2.16 10.59 -7.78
C PRO A 92 1.46 10.55 -6.41
N ARG A 93 1.77 11.49 -5.50
CA ARG A 93 1.15 11.61 -4.17
C ARG A 93 -0.26 12.22 -4.19
N LYS A 94 -0.71 12.77 -5.34
CA LYS A 94 -2.06 13.38 -5.46
C LYS A 94 -3.20 12.39 -5.24
N LEU A 95 -3.02 11.12 -5.64
CA LEU A 95 -3.99 10.06 -5.38
C LEU A 95 -3.25 8.73 -5.22
N LEU A 96 -3.24 8.21 -3.99
CA LEU A 96 -2.64 6.93 -3.67
C LEU A 96 -3.72 5.84 -3.66
N ARG A 97 -3.52 4.82 -4.50
CA ARG A 97 -4.31 3.58 -4.54
C ARG A 97 -3.41 2.45 -4.07
N TYR A 98 -3.80 1.78 -3.01
CA TYR A 98 -2.92 0.93 -2.23
C TYR A 98 -3.25 -0.55 -2.43
N GLY A 99 -2.21 -1.33 -2.66
CA GLY A 99 -2.29 -2.78 -2.69
C GLY A 99 -1.18 -3.41 -1.87
N PHE A 100 -1.22 -4.73 -1.64
CA PHE A 100 -0.11 -5.44 -1.03
C PHE A 100 0.18 -6.79 -1.68
N LEU A 101 1.45 -7.22 -1.54
CA LEU A 101 1.96 -8.54 -1.90
C LEU A 101 2.43 -9.23 -0.64
N SER A 102 2.26 -10.55 -0.58
CA SER A 102 2.66 -11.36 0.57
C SER A 102 3.52 -12.58 0.22
N ASP A 103 3.70 -12.91 -1.06
CA ASP A 103 4.37 -14.12 -1.49
C ASP A 103 5.69 -13.81 -2.19
N PHE A 104 6.80 -14.33 -1.61
CA PHE A 104 8.17 -13.99 -2.00
C PHE A 104 9.08 -15.22 -2.08
N THR A 105 8.55 -16.41 -2.27
CA THR A 105 9.40 -17.59 -2.59
C THR A 105 9.95 -17.46 -4.01
N GLU A 106 10.94 -18.26 -4.38
CA GLU A 106 11.47 -18.25 -5.74
C GLU A 106 10.39 -18.54 -6.80
N LYS A 107 9.39 -19.37 -6.47
CA LYS A 107 8.27 -19.71 -7.35
C LYS A 107 7.34 -18.51 -7.62
N ASP A 108 7.33 -17.53 -6.72
CA ASP A 108 6.49 -16.34 -6.80
C ASP A 108 7.13 -15.20 -7.58
N ARG A 109 8.36 -15.37 -8.07
CA ARG A 109 9.16 -14.32 -8.71
C ARG A 109 8.43 -13.59 -9.83
N ASP A 110 7.65 -14.32 -10.61
CA ASP A 110 6.81 -13.76 -11.70
C ASP A 110 5.46 -14.46 -11.79
N ASN A 111 4.64 -14.32 -10.76
CA ASN A 111 3.30 -14.91 -10.68
C ASN A 111 2.17 -14.00 -11.23
N GLY A 112 2.52 -12.89 -11.90
CA GLY A 112 1.55 -11.96 -12.47
C GLY A 112 0.85 -11.02 -11.48
N ALA A 113 1.14 -11.12 -10.18
CA ALA A 113 0.46 -10.33 -9.14
C ALA A 113 0.60 -8.80 -9.35
N LEU A 114 1.81 -8.33 -9.72
CA LEU A 114 2.03 -6.90 -10.02
C LEU A 114 1.28 -6.43 -11.28
N GLU A 115 1.16 -7.28 -12.30
CA GLU A 115 0.37 -6.96 -13.50
C GLU A 115 -1.12 -6.89 -13.19
N TRP A 116 -1.59 -7.77 -12.29
CA TRP A 116 -2.95 -7.69 -11.82
C TRP A 116 -3.22 -6.40 -11.04
N LEU A 117 -2.31 -6.01 -10.13
CA LEU A 117 -2.39 -4.74 -9.41
C LEU A 117 -2.35 -3.53 -10.36
N LEU A 118 -1.54 -3.60 -11.45
CA LEU A 118 -1.51 -2.57 -12.49
C LEU A 118 -2.89 -2.42 -13.16
N LYS A 119 -3.54 -3.53 -13.53
CA LYS A 119 -4.90 -3.53 -14.11
C LYS A 119 -5.95 -2.97 -13.14
N CYS A 120 -5.70 -3.06 -11.83
CA CYS A 120 -6.49 -2.42 -10.78
C CYS A 120 -6.08 -0.97 -10.50
N HIS A 121 -5.17 -0.38 -11.28
CA HIS A 121 -4.67 0.99 -11.16
C HIS A 121 -3.95 1.29 -9.82
N ILE A 122 -3.38 0.28 -9.17
CA ILE A 122 -2.63 0.43 -7.92
C ILE A 122 -1.29 1.10 -8.21
N ASN A 123 -0.97 2.17 -7.48
CA ASN A 123 0.29 2.91 -7.63
C ASN A 123 1.19 2.88 -6.39
N LEU A 124 0.72 2.35 -5.26
CA LEU A 124 1.50 2.17 -4.04
C LEU A 124 1.31 0.73 -3.54
N VAL A 125 2.40 -0.02 -3.36
CA VAL A 125 2.33 -1.45 -3.06
C VAL A 125 3.13 -1.79 -1.81
N GLN A 126 2.45 -2.27 -0.78
CA GLN A 126 3.06 -2.81 0.43
C GLN A 126 3.60 -4.22 0.17
N PHE A 127 4.84 -4.46 0.54
CA PHE A 127 5.44 -5.78 0.61
C PHE A 127 5.26 -6.29 2.04
N TYR A 128 4.24 -7.09 2.27
CA TYR A 128 3.86 -7.60 3.58
C TYR A 128 4.70 -8.82 3.93
N ASP A 129 5.23 -8.87 5.18
CA ASP A 129 6.05 -9.97 5.70
C ASP A 129 7.23 -10.39 4.78
N TRP A 130 7.90 -9.39 4.19
CA TRP A 130 9.09 -9.58 3.37
C TRP A 130 10.36 -9.69 4.20
N SER A 131 10.34 -9.21 5.47
CA SER A 131 11.53 -8.98 6.30
C SER A 131 12.02 -10.25 6.98
N TYR A 132 13.32 -10.29 7.29
CA TYR A 132 13.93 -11.38 8.07
C TYR A 132 13.41 -11.38 9.51
N ARG A 133 13.50 -10.22 10.19
CA ARG A 133 13.00 -9.97 11.54
C ARG A 133 12.49 -8.54 11.57
N HIS A 134 11.64 -8.21 12.54
CA HIS A 134 11.21 -6.81 12.70
C HIS A 134 12.27 -5.94 13.38
N ASP A 135 13.19 -6.55 14.11
CA ASP A 135 14.38 -5.92 14.70
C ASP A 135 15.63 -5.98 13.80
N SER A 136 15.54 -6.63 12.64
CA SER A 136 16.57 -6.70 11.61
C SER A 136 15.89 -7.00 10.27
N LEU A 137 15.43 -5.94 9.58
CA LEU A 137 14.56 -6.08 8.42
C LEU A 137 15.25 -6.78 7.26
N VAL A 138 16.50 -6.38 6.95
CA VAL A 138 17.26 -6.96 5.85
C VAL A 138 17.98 -8.22 6.33
N ALA A 139 17.71 -9.34 5.65
CA ALA A 139 18.35 -10.61 6.00
C ALA A 139 19.86 -10.60 5.70
N PRO A 140 20.68 -11.29 6.53
CA PRO A 140 22.10 -11.47 6.25
C PRO A 140 22.40 -12.45 5.11
N GLN A 141 21.40 -13.18 4.64
CA GLN A 141 21.49 -14.19 3.59
C GLN A 141 20.36 -14.03 2.58
N GLU A 142 20.53 -14.59 1.38
CA GLU A 142 19.59 -14.43 0.26
C GLU A 142 18.24 -15.12 0.54
N ASP A 143 18.27 -16.37 1.00
CA ASP A 143 17.06 -17.14 1.35
C ASP A 143 16.97 -17.27 2.87
N TYR A 144 15.80 -17.00 3.42
CA TYR A 144 15.58 -16.97 4.86
C TYR A 144 14.13 -17.33 5.21
N HIS A 145 13.89 -17.53 6.49
CA HIS A 145 12.53 -17.62 7.03
C HIS A 145 12.25 -16.37 7.87
N ASP A 146 11.06 -15.82 7.72
CA ASP A 146 10.57 -14.74 8.58
C ASP A 146 10.34 -15.22 10.03
N MET A 147 9.83 -14.34 10.90
CA MET A 147 9.56 -14.67 12.30
C MET A 147 8.39 -15.65 12.48
N MET A 148 7.55 -15.85 11.47
CA MET A 148 6.44 -16.81 11.47
C MET A 148 6.81 -18.13 10.77
N GLY A 149 8.07 -18.27 10.30
CA GLY A 149 8.57 -19.47 9.62
C GLY A 149 8.24 -19.53 8.13
N LYS A 150 7.78 -18.44 7.52
CA LYS A 150 7.52 -18.35 6.08
C LYS A 150 8.84 -18.24 5.32
N GLU A 151 9.01 -19.06 4.28
CA GLU A 151 10.17 -19.02 3.39
C GLU A 151 10.12 -17.76 2.51
N ILE A 152 11.24 -17.04 2.44
CA ILE A 152 11.42 -15.82 1.66
C ILE A 152 12.70 -15.92 0.85
N SER A 153 12.63 -15.54 -0.42
CA SER A 153 13.81 -15.31 -1.29
C SER A 153 14.05 -13.81 -1.47
N GLY A 154 15.18 -13.31 -0.99
CA GLY A 154 15.57 -11.91 -1.10
C GLY A 154 15.73 -11.47 -2.56
N SER A 155 16.18 -12.37 -3.45
CA SER A 155 16.25 -12.12 -4.89
C SER A 155 14.87 -11.92 -5.50
N THR A 156 13.87 -12.66 -5.06
CA THR A 156 12.47 -12.49 -5.47
C THR A 156 11.92 -11.15 -4.97
N VAL A 157 12.17 -10.78 -3.72
CA VAL A 157 11.79 -9.46 -3.18
C VAL A 157 12.37 -8.34 -4.05
N LYS A 158 13.69 -8.36 -4.32
CA LYS A 158 14.38 -7.35 -5.16
C LYS A 158 13.83 -7.32 -6.60
N ALA A 159 13.58 -8.47 -7.21
CA ALA A 159 13.00 -8.55 -8.56
C ALA A 159 11.60 -7.95 -8.62
N LYS A 160 10.75 -8.23 -7.61
CA LYS A 160 9.41 -7.64 -7.53
C LYS A 160 9.45 -6.13 -7.25
N ILE A 161 10.40 -5.62 -6.44
CA ILE A 161 10.63 -4.18 -6.25
C ILE A 161 10.98 -3.51 -7.60
N ALA A 162 11.92 -4.07 -8.34
CA ALA A 162 12.33 -3.55 -9.65
C ALA A 162 11.16 -3.57 -10.66
N LYS A 163 10.39 -4.67 -10.71
CA LYS A 163 9.20 -4.79 -11.58
C LYS A 163 8.12 -3.77 -11.20
N ALA A 164 7.84 -3.58 -9.90
CA ALA A 164 6.86 -2.59 -9.44
C ALA A 164 7.25 -1.17 -9.90
N LYS A 165 8.52 -0.78 -9.71
CA LYS A 165 9.04 0.52 -10.18
C LYS A 165 8.93 0.68 -11.70
N ALA A 166 9.26 -0.35 -12.46
CA ALA A 166 9.14 -0.34 -13.93
C ALA A 166 7.69 -0.17 -14.41
N LEU A 167 6.71 -0.63 -13.61
CA LEU A 167 5.28 -0.44 -13.84
C LEU A 167 4.73 0.90 -13.31
N GLY A 168 5.60 1.80 -12.83
CA GLY A 168 5.20 3.09 -12.25
C GLY A 168 4.50 2.97 -10.89
N MET A 169 4.77 1.88 -10.15
CA MET A 169 4.30 1.68 -8.78
C MET A 169 5.43 2.01 -7.79
N HIS A 170 5.05 2.36 -6.57
CA HIS A 170 5.97 2.67 -5.48
C HIS A 170 5.95 1.55 -4.43
N PRO A 171 6.93 0.62 -4.41
CA PRO A 171 6.99 -0.44 -3.41
C PRO A 171 7.35 0.11 -2.04
N THR A 172 6.57 -0.23 -1.00
CA THR A 172 6.82 0.14 0.40
C THR A 172 7.14 -1.10 1.22
N ALA A 173 8.16 -1.00 2.08
CA ALA A 173 8.52 -2.04 3.03
C ALA A 173 7.53 -2.04 4.20
N TYR A 174 6.92 -3.19 4.50
CA TYR A 174 6.24 -3.40 5.76
C TYR A 174 7.26 -3.40 6.90
N GLY A 175 6.97 -2.67 7.97
CA GLY A 175 7.78 -2.63 9.18
C GLY A 175 6.91 -2.38 10.40
N ALA A 176 6.78 -3.38 11.30
CA ALA A 176 6.10 -3.20 12.57
C ALA A 176 6.88 -2.24 13.47
N VAL A 177 6.22 -1.17 13.94
CA VAL A 177 6.91 -0.08 14.65
C VAL A 177 7.54 -0.47 15.98
N TYR A 178 7.12 -1.60 16.57
CA TYR A 178 7.54 -2.00 17.91
C TYR A 178 7.75 -3.50 18.10
N ALA A 179 7.76 -4.29 17.02
CA ALA A 179 7.96 -5.73 17.16
C ALA A 179 9.44 -6.09 17.15
N ALA A 180 9.85 -6.96 18.06
CA ALA A 180 11.18 -7.54 18.08
C ALA A 180 11.13 -9.03 18.39
N SER A 181 12.20 -9.74 17.97
CA SER A 181 12.40 -11.14 18.29
C SER A 181 12.81 -11.33 19.76
N GLU A 182 12.58 -12.53 20.31
CA GLU A 182 13.02 -12.88 21.65
C GLU A 182 14.54 -12.68 21.84
N PRO A 183 15.45 -13.13 20.95
CA PRO A 183 16.87 -12.89 21.08
C PRO A 183 17.28 -11.41 21.12
N PHE A 184 16.51 -10.54 20.44
CA PHE A 184 16.74 -9.10 20.52
C PHE A 184 16.26 -8.55 21.87
N PHE A 185 15.08 -8.96 22.33
CA PHE A 185 14.56 -8.58 23.64
C PHE A 185 15.50 -9.00 24.77
N GLU A 186 16.02 -10.24 24.75
CA GLU A 186 16.97 -10.72 25.79
C GLU A 186 18.23 -9.87 25.90
N LYS A 187 18.73 -9.33 24.77
CA LYS A 187 19.86 -8.41 24.73
C LYS A 187 19.52 -6.99 25.21
N HIS A 188 18.27 -6.59 25.03
CA HIS A 188 17.81 -5.21 25.27
C HIS A 188 16.51 -5.16 26.09
N PRO A 189 16.38 -5.82 27.24
CA PRO A 189 15.11 -5.94 27.96
C PRO A 189 14.55 -4.57 28.38
N THR A 190 15.41 -3.61 28.73
CA THR A 190 14.97 -2.26 29.11
C THR A 190 14.41 -1.44 27.95
N TRP A 191 14.61 -1.90 26.68
CA TRP A 191 14.07 -1.26 25.50
C TRP A 191 12.63 -1.72 25.18
N ALA A 192 12.09 -2.67 25.92
CA ALA A 192 10.73 -3.14 25.74
C ALA A 192 9.71 -2.32 26.55
N PHE A 193 8.45 -2.45 26.17
CA PHE A 193 7.32 -2.01 26.98
C PHE A 193 6.81 -3.14 27.89
N TYR A 194 6.39 -2.73 29.07
CA TYR A 194 5.89 -3.60 30.14
C TYR A 194 4.44 -3.28 30.51
N ASN A 195 3.72 -4.28 30.99
CA ASN A 195 2.38 -4.13 31.54
C ASN A 195 2.40 -3.59 32.99
N SER A 196 1.25 -3.46 33.63
CA SER A 196 1.15 -2.98 35.01
C SER A 196 1.74 -3.95 36.06
N CYS A 197 1.90 -5.23 35.72
CA CYS A 197 2.54 -6.25 36.55
C CYS A 197 4.05 -6.31 36.33
N GLN A 198 4.60 -5.40 35.50
CA GLN A 198 6.01 -5.35 35.11
C GLN A 198 6.46 -6.58 34.31
N GLU A 199 5.56 -7.17 33.53
CA GLU A 199 5.85 -8.22 32.55
C GLU A 199 5.96 -7.60 31.17
N PRO A 200 6.87 -8.07 30.28
CA PRO A 200 6.96 -7.55 28.92
C PRO A 200 5.68 -7.83 28.12
N PHE A 201 5.28 -6.91 27.27
CA PHE A 201 4.22 -7.18 26.31
C PHE A 201 4.74 -8.08 25.19
N VAL A 202 4.02 -9.18 24.92
CA VAL A 202 4.28 -10.08 23.79
C VAL A 202 3.00 -10.23 22.96
N PHE A 203 3.12 -10.20 21.65
CA PHE A 203 2.01 -10.40 20.71
C PHE A 203 2.14 -11.77 20.06
N ILE A 204 1.08 -12.57 20.11
CA ILE A 204 0.98 -13.94 19.57
C ILE A 204 2.14 -14.87 19.98
N ASP A 205 2.70 -14.65 21.16
CA ASP A 205 3.83 -15.40 21.74
C ASP A 205 5.14 -15.35 20.91
N VAL A 206 5.24 -14.41 19.96
CA VAL A 206 6.39 -14.28 19.04
C VAL A 206 7.02 -12.88 19.09
N PHE A 207 6.21 -11.82 19.17
CA PHE A 207 6.69 -10.46 19.01
C PHE A 207 6.71 -9.71 20.34
N TYR A 208 7.91 -9.39 20.83
CA TYR A 208 8.10 -8.51 21.98
C TYR A 208 7.82 -7.07 21.57
N ILE A 209 7.02 -6.35 22.38
CA ILE A 209 6.63 -4.97 22.07
C ILE A 209 7.65 -4.00 22.63
N MET A 210 8.37 -3.34 21.74
CA MET A 210 9.46 -2.43 22.08
C MET A 210 8.97 -1.00 22.33
N ASN A 211 9.74 -0.27 23.11
CA ASN A 211 9.42 1.08 23.58
C ASN A 211 9.65 2.13 22.49
N ILE A 212 8.57 2.61 21.90
CA ILE A 212 8.58 3.67 20.87
C ILE A 212 8.54 5.08 21.45
N ALA A 213 8.67 5.27 22.75
CA ALA A 213 8.64 6.62 23.33
C ALA A 213 9.81 7.48 22.80
N LYS A 214 9.57 8.78 22.75
CA LYS A 214 10.59 9.73 22.27
C LYS A 214 11.89 9.60 23.09
N GLY A 215 13.03 9.50 22.37
CA GLY A 215 14.33 9.30 22.97
C GLY A 215 14.65 7.84 23.36
N SER A 216 13.75 6.90 23.11
CA SER A 216 14.04 5.47 23.29
C SER A 216 15.14 5.01 22.32
N PRO A 217 16.09 4.17 22.77
CA PRO A 217 17.07 3.56 21.87
C PRO A 217 16.44 2.69 20.79
N TRP A 218 15.31 2.02 21.06
CA TRP A 218 14.55 1.29 20.06
C TRP A 218 14.11 2.18 18.91
N ARG A 219 13.62 3.40 19.17
CA ARG A 219 13.18 4.33 18.11
C ARG A 219 14.32 4.65 17.14
N LYS A 220 15.54 4.88 17.64
CA LYS A 220 16.72 5.08 16.80
C LYS A 220 17.05 3.84 15.98
N HIS A 221 17.07 2.67 16.60
CA HIS A 221 17.29 1.39 15.93
C HIS A 221 16.27 1.16 14.80
N LEU A 222 14.99 1.46 15.06
CA LEU A 222 13.92 1.34 14.05
C LEU A 222 14.18 2.21 12.81
N PHE A 223 14.65 3.45 13.00
CA PHE A 223 15.00 4.32 11.88
C PHE A 223 16.18 3.78 11.07
N GLU A 224 17.18 3.18 11.72
CA GLU A 224 18.32 2.53 11.07
C GLU A 224 17.87 1.32 10.22
N GLU A 225 16.94 0.51 10.73
CA GLU A 225 16.33 -0.61 9.99
C GLU A 225 15.49 -0.14 8.79
N TYR A 226 14.67 0.90 8.96
CA TYR A 226 13.91 1.51 7.87
C TYR A 226 14.84 2.10 6.80
N GLN A 227 15.91 2.77 7.21
CA GLN A 227 16.94 3.26 6.29
C GLN A 227 17.60 2.12 5.51
N SER A 228 17.88 1.00 6.17
CA SER A 228 18.44 -0.21 5.52
C SER A 228 17.48 -0.80 4.49
N ALA A 229 16.19 -0.86 4.77
CA ALA A 229 15.18 -1.30 3.82
C ALA A 229 15.16 -0.42 2.55
N ILE A 230 15.25 0.90 2.69
CA ILE A 230 15.31 1.82 1.54
C ILE A 230 16.63 1.64 0.76
N SER A 231 17.78 1.73 1.45
CA SER A 231 19.10 1.80 0.79
C SER A 231 19.59 0.46 0.25
N MET A 232 19.32 -0.66 0.92
CA MET A 232 19.83 -1.97 0.56
C MET A 232 18.87 -2.78 -0.31
N MET A 233 17.56 -2.65 -0.10
CA MET A 233 16.55 -3.39 -0.87
C MET A 233 15.97 -2.56 -2.02
N GLY A 234 16.03 -1.23 -1.93
CA GLY A 234 15.52 -0.33 -2.95
C GLY A 234 14.04 -0.02 -2.84
N PHE A 235 13.43 -0.16 -1.68
CA PHE A 235 12.05 0.27 -1.45
C PHE A 235 11.88 1.78 -1.67
N SER A 236 10.70 2.19 -2.08
CA SER A 236 10.32 3.59 -2.27
C SER A 236 9.72 4.23 -1.01
N GLY A 237 9.53 3.47 0.06
CA GLY A 237 8.94 3.96 1.29
C GLY A 237 8.72 2.88 2.34
N ILE A 238 8.08 3.28 3.44
CA ILE A 238 7.80 2.41 4.60
C ILE A 238 6.30 2.41 4.91
N HIS A 239 5.76 1.21 5.14
CA HIS A 239 4.48 1.02 5.79
C HIS A 239 4.73 0.71 7.27
N MET A 240 4.45 1.68 8.13
CA MET A 240 4.61 1.60 9.58
C MET A 240 3.38 0.91 10.18
N ASP A 241 3.52 -0.35 10.55
CA ASP A 241 2.41 -1.12 11.10
C ASP A 241 2.37 -1.11 12.62
N THR A 242 1.15 -1.22 13.16
CA THR A 242 0.86 -1.41 14.59
C THR A 242 -0.14 -2.55 14.78
N TYR A 243 -0.16 -3.14 15.97
CA TYR A 243 -1.15 -4.17 16.33
C TYR A 243 -2.39 -3.60 17.04
N GLY A 244 -2.51 -2.26 17.11
CA GLY A 244 -3.60 -1.59 17.81
C GLY A 244 -3.54 -1.69 19.34
N PHE A 245 -2.48 -2.25 19.91
CA PHE A 245 -2.21 -2.34 21.34
C PHE A 245 -0.69 -2.32 21.59
N PRO A 246 -0.21 -2.10 22.84
CA PRO A 246 -0.97 -1.63 23.98
C PRO A 246 -1.38 -0.16 23.81
N LYS A 247 -2.44 0.27 24.47
CA LYS A 247 -2.81 1.72 24.51
C LYS A 247 -1.95 2.49 25.52
N THR A 248 -1.56 1.81 26.61
CA THR A 248 -0.65 2.30 27.64
C THR A 248 0.32 1.21 28.03
N ALA A 249 1.56 1.61 28.34
CA ALA A 249 2.63 0.70 28.74
C ALA A 249 3.53 1.36 29.77
N TYR A 250 4.46 0.60 30.35
CA TYR A 250 5.51 1.11 31.22
C TYR A 250 6.86 0.99 30.53
N SER A 251 7.63 2.07 30.58
CA SER A 251 9.01 2.15 30.12
C SER A 251 9.98 1.86 31.27
N HIS A 252 10.97 1.02 31.06
CA HIS A 252 12.04 0.69 32.00
C HIS A 252 13.37 1.34 31.62
N LEU A 253 13.36 2.39 30.82
CA LEU A 253 14.58 3.14 30.48
C LEU A 253 15.16 3.90 31.66
N ASP A 254 14.32 4.30 32.62
CA ASP A 254 14.70 4.94 33.86
C ASP A 254 14.61 3.96 35.04
N ALA A 255 15.28 4.27 36.15
CA ALA A 255 15.26 3.46 37.35
C ALA A 255 13.85 3.28 37.94
N ILE A 256 12.96 4.23 37.71
CA ILE A 256 11.54 4.17 38.09
C ILE A 256 10.71 3.98 36.82
N PRO A 257 9.91 2.90 36.71
CA PRO A 257 9.07 2.67 35.56
C PRO A 257 8.10 3.82 35.29
N LYS A 258 8.13 4.35 34.07
CA LYS A 258 7.30 5.47 33.65
C LYS A 258 6.14 5.00 32.79
N LYS A 259 4.92 5.38 33.15
CA LYS A 259 3.73 5.09 32.34
C LYS A 259 3.69 5.94 31.08
N ILE A 260 3.56 5.29 29.93
CA ILE A 260 3.52 5.89 28.59
C ILE A 260 2.14 5.67 27.98
N LYS A 261 1.58 6.70 27.34
CA LYS A 261 0.38 6.59 26.50
C LYS A 261 0.84 6.59 25.02
N LEU A 262 0.66 5.48 24.33
CA LEU A 262 1.16 5.32 22.96
C LEU A 262 0.52 6.32 21.97
N GLU A 263 -0.73 6.73 22.22
CA GLU A 263 -1.39 7.77 21.41
C GLU A 263 -0.64 9.12 21.37
N ASN A 264 0.25 9.38 22.33
CA ASN A 264 1.08 10.58 22.35
C ASN A 264 2.42 10.37 21.63
N GLU A 265 2.91 9.12 21.57
CA GLU A 265 4.21 8.76 20.99
C GLU A 265 4.13 8.48 19.49
N LEU A 266 3.05 7.86 19.03
CA LEU A 266 2.87 7.50 17.62
C LEU A 266 2.90 8.70 16.66
N PRO A 267 2.29 9.86 16.97
CA PRO A 267 2.40 11.05 16.11
C PRO A 267 3.84 11.52 15.93
N THR A 268 4.61 11.57 17.02
CA THR A 268 6.02 12.01 16.98
C THR A 268 6.91 10.97 16.31
N LEU A 269 6.58 9.68 16.42
CA LEU A 269 7.28 8.61 15.70
C LEU A 269 7.13 8.78 14.19
N ILE A 270 5.93 9.08 13.68
CA ILE A 270 5.70 9.34 12.25
C ILE A 270 6.55 10.52 11.77
N ASP A 271 6.50 11.64 12.51
CA ASP A 271 7.22 12.85 12.13
C ASP A 271 8.75 12.63 12.15
N GLU A 272 9.28 11.96 13.18
CA GLU A 272 10.70 11.63 13.28
C GLU A 272 11.14 10.58 12.25
N THR A 273 10.26 9.62 11.88
CA THR A 273 10.57 8.69 10.76
C THR A 273 10.77 9.47 9.47
N ARG A 274 9.91 10.44 9.16
CA ARG A 274 10.05 11.32 8.00
C ARG A 274 11.36 12.11 8.01
N GLU A 275 11.84 12.49 9.18
CA GLU A 275 13.06 13.29 9.36
C GLU A 275 14.36 12.46 9.34
N ASN A 276 14.28 11.16 9.61
CA ASN A 276 15.47 10.31 9.75
C ASN A 276 15.63 9.25 8.66
N VAL A 277 14.61 9.01 7.82
CA VAL A 277 14.65 8.02 6.75
C VAL A 277 14.67 8.74 5.41
N HIS A 278 15.70 8.48 4.60
CA HIS A 278 15.98 9.19 3.36
C HIS A 278 16.14 8.22 2.18
N GLY A 279 15.87 8.70 0.96
CA GLY A 279 16.07 7.98 -0.29
C GLY A 279 16.56 8.93 -1.38
N GLU A 280 16.70 8.44 -2.60
CA GLU A 280 16.97 9.29 -3.79
C GLU A 280 15.83 10.30 -4.00
N GLU A 281 14.59 9.87 -3.77
CA GLU A 281 13.41 10.72 -3.62
C GLU A 281 12.92 10.64 -2.17
N GLU A 282 12.06 11.57 -1.75
CA GLU A 282 11.44 11.52 -0.43
C GLU A 282 10.63 10.21 -0.30
N PRO A 283 10.98 9.31 0.66
CA PRO A 283 10.30 8.03 0.81
C PRO A 283 8.80 8.18 1.11
N TYR A 284 7.97 7.31 0.57
CA TYR A 284 6.56 7.22 0.99
C TYR A 284 6.48 6.73 2.44
N LEU A 285 5.56 7.32 3.19
CA LEU A 285 5.36 6.96 4.58
C LEU A 285 3.86 6.76 4.84
N ILE A 286 3.49 5.55 5.21
CA ILE A 286 2.11 5.15 5.53
C ILE A 286 2.11 4.61 6.96
N PHE A 287 1.17 5.07 7.79
CA PHE A 287 1.01 4.57 9.15
C PHE A 287 -0.35 3.89 9.31
N ASN A 288 -0.36 2.67 9.86
CA ASN A 288 -1.57 1.90 10.09
C ASN A 288 -2.27 2.30 11.38
N ASN A 289 -3.49 2.83 11.25
CA ASN A 289 -4.40 3.10 12.35
C ASN A 289 -5.35 1.91 12.55
N VAL A 290 -4.91 0.89 13.30
CA VAL A 290 -5.68 -0.33 13.55
C VAL A 290 -6.95 -0.02 14.35
N GLY A 291 -8.12 -0.37 13.81
CA GLY A 291 -9.40 -0.05 14.42
C GLY A 291 -9.64 1.46 14.55
N ALA A 292 -9.10 2.26 13.62
CA ALA A 292 -9.14 3.72 13.59
C ALA A 292 -8.46 4.41 14.80
N TRP A 293 -7.58 3.71 15.51
CA TRP A 293 -6.85 4.30 16.62
C TRP A 293 -5.36 4.46 16.29
N PRO A 294 -4.73 5.59 16.59
CA PRO A 294 -5.28 6.85 17.10
C PRO A 294 -5.43 7.91 15.99
N VAL A 295 -6.23 7.64 14.94
CA VAL A 295 -6.36 8.43 13.71
C VAL A 295 -6.49 9.95 13.96
N GLN A 296 -7.21 10.36 14.99
CA GLN A 296 -7.39 11.77 15.35
C GLN A 296 -6.09 12.50 15.70
N ARG A 297 -5.02 11.76 16.03
CA ARG A 297 -3.71 12.30 16.39
C ARG A 297 -2.64 12.09 15.34
N THR A 298 -2.87 11.14 14.43
CA THR A 298 -1.89 10.74 13.43
C THR A 298 -2.23 11.25 12.03
N ALA A 299 -3.50 11.51 11.72
CA ALA A 299 -3.95 11.84 10.38
C ALA A 299 -3.27 13.10 9.78
N ASP A 300 -2.98 14.12 10.59
CA ASP A 300 -2.32 15.37 10.17
C ASP A 300 -0.77 15.29 10.20
N ARG A 301 -0.19 14.13 10.56
CA ARG A 301 1.26 13.97 10.64
C ARG A 301 1.94 13.83 9.27
N LYS A 302 3.27 13.84 9.25
CA LYS A 302 4.10 13.82 8.04
C LYS A 302 4.09 12.47 7.30
N GLN A 303 2.90 11.91 7.08
CA GLN A 303 2.64 10.71 6.28
C GLN A 303 1.91 11.08 4.97
N ASP A 304 1.98 10.22 3.95
CA ASP A 304 1.44 10.50 2.61
C ASP A 304 -0.03 10.16 2.45
N ALA A 305 -0.54 9.24 3.28
CA ALA A 305 -1.95 8.89 3.31
C ALA A 305 -2.40 8.54 4.73
N VAL A 306 -3.69 8.66 5.00
CA VAL A 306 -4.31 8.15 6.22
C VAL A 306 -4.80 6.74 5.96
N TYR A 307 -4.08 5.76 6.49
CA TYR A 307 -4.44 4.34 6.37
C TYR A 307 -5.15 3.86 7.63
N ILE A 308 -6.30 3.21 7.44
CA ILE A 308 -7.13 2.66 8.52
C ILE A 308 -7.42 1.19 8.25
N GLU A 309 -6.99 0.34 9.14
CA GLU A 309 -7.40 -1.06 9.16
C GLU A 309 -8.73 -1.19 9.91
N VAL A 310 -9.77 -1.62 9.17
CA VAL A 310 -11.15 -1.59 9.65
C VAL A 310 -11.48 -2.85 10.45
N TRP A 311 -11.68 -2.67 11.75
CA TRP A 311 -12.05 -3.71 12.71
C TRP A 311 -13.35 -3.37 13.45
N PRO A 312 -14.03 -4.30 14.12
CA PRO A 312 -15.16 -3.99 14.97
C PRO A 312 -14.84 -2.83 15.94
N PRO A 313 -15.81 -1.90 16.14
CA PRO A 313 -17.23 -1.97 15.80
C PRO A 313 -17.61 -1.44 14.40
N TYR A 314 -16.66 -1.23 13.49
CA TYR A 314 -16.90 -0.63 12.18
C TYR A 314 -17.29 -1.68 11.10
N ASP A 315 -18.30 -2.48 11.41
CA ASP A 315 -18.75 -3.62 10.61
C ASP A 315 -19.94 -3.32 9.66
N ARG A 316 -20.29 -2.02 9.52
CA ARG A 316 -21.40 -1.56 8.68
C ARG A 316 -20.96 -0.50 7.67
N TYR A 317 -21.62 -0.43 6.51
CA TYR A 317 -21.34 0.60 5.50
C TYR A 317 -21.48 2.04 6.05
N ALA A 318 -22.45 2.29 6.94
CA ALA A 318 -22.58 3.59 7.60
C ALA A 318 -21.35 3.93 8.46
N SER A 319 -20.76 2.95 9.14
CA SER A 319 -19.54 3.14 9.94
C SER A 319 -18.34 3.45 9.05
N ILE A 320 -18.22 2.81 7.88
CA ILE A 320 -17.17 3.09 6.88
C ILE A 320 -17.27 4.54 6.38
N ALA A 321 -18.46 4.98 6.00
CA ALA A 321 -18.69 6.36 5.58
C ALA A 321 -18.34 7.37 6.68
N GLN A 322 -18.64 7.05 7.96
CA GLN A 322 -18.26 7.89 9.09
C GLN A 322 -16.74 7.93 9.29
N LEU A 323 -16.05 6.78 9.25
CA LEU A 323 -14.58 6.70 9.34
C LEU A 323 -13.89 7.59 8.30
N ILE A 324 -14.37 7.56 7.05
CA ILE A 324 -13.80 8.37 5.98
C ILE A 324 -13.99 9.87 6.26
N ARG A 325 -15.19 10.28 6.67
CA ARG A 325 -15.46 11.68 7.03
C ARG A 325 -14.61 12.15 8.21
N ASP A 326 -14.49 11.35 9.25
CA ASP A 326 -13.67 11.66 10.42
C ASP A 326 -12.19 11.76 10.05
N ALA A 327 -11.66 10.79 9.30
CA ALA A 327 -10.28 10.80 8.81
C ALA A 327 -10.00 12.06 7.97
N ARG A 328 -10.92 12.43 7.07
CA ARG A 328 -10.82 13.66 6.25
C ARG A 328 -10.78 14.91 7.11
N THR A 329 -11.59 14.97 8.15
CA THR A 329 -11.61 16.10 9.10
C THR A 329 -10.30 16.23 9.88
N TYR A 330 -9.72 15.10 10.28
CA TYR A 330 -8.47 15.08 11.06
C TYR A 330 -7.23 15.31 10.21
N ALA A 331 -7.23 14.89 8.94
CA ALA A 331 -6.09 15.02 8.04
C ALA A 331 -5.72 16.49 7.71
N ARG A 332 -6.69 17.39 7.71
CA ARG A 332 -6.54 18.85 7.44
C ARG A 332 -5.95 19.21 6.09
N ASP A 333 -5.76 18.25 5.20
CA ASP A 333 -5.22 18.41 3.86
C ASP A 333 -5.86 17.38 2.90
N ASP A 334 -5.43 17.38 1.65
CA ASP A 334 -5.96 16.50 0.59
C ASP A 334 -5.30 15.11 0.57
N LYS A 335 -4.79 14.61 1.70
CA LYS A 335 -4.23 13.25 1.78
C LYS A 335 -5.23 12.19 1.33
N SER A 336 -4.73 11.21 0.63
CA SER A 336 -5.52 10.01 0.33
C SER A 336 -5.93 9.30 1.63
N ILE A 337 -7.18 8.84 1.69
CA ILE A 337 -7.67 7.97 2.77
C ILE A 337 -7.77 6.58 2.21
N ILE A 338 -7.13 5.62 2.87
CA ILE A 338 -7.04 4.23 2.45
C ILE A 338 -7.70 3.36 3.53
N LEU A 339 -8.66 2.53 3.14
CA LEU A 339 -9.28 1.57 4.05
C LEU A 339 -8.85 0.14 3.71
N ALA A 340 -8.28 -0.56 4.69
CA ALA A 340 -8.12 -2.01 4.68
C ALA A 340 -9.37 -2.62 5.33
N ALA A 341 -10.36 -2.92 4.51
CA ALA A 341 -11.65 -3.44 4.95
C ALA A 341 -11.83 -4.88 4.45
N TYR A 342 -11.86 -5.83 5.36
CA TYR A 342 -11.91 -7.25 5.08
C TYR A 342 -13.34 -7.76 4.93
N LEU A 343 -13.56 -8.65 3.95
CA LEU A 343 -14.86 -9.25 3.68
C LEU A 343 -14.88 -10.73 4.07
N LYS A 344 -15.75 -11.05 5.01
CA LYS A 344 -15.96 -12.42 5.49
C LYS A 344 -16.25 -13.46 4.38
N PRO A 345 -17.05 -13.17 3.32
CA PRO A 345 -17.29 -14.13 2.24
C PRO A 345 -16.04 -14.59 1.49
N PHE A 346 -15.00 -13.76 1.38
CA PHE A 346 -13.71 -14.19 0.79
C PHE A 346 -13.02 -15.23 1.66
N ARG A 347 -12.96 -14.98 2.96
CA ARG A 347 -12.35 -15.90 3.92
C ARG A 347 -13.11 -17.23 4.03
N GLU A 348 -14.43 -17.20 3.83
CA GLU A 348 -15.28 -18.40 3.88
C GLU A 348 -15.35 -19.15 2.54
N GLY A 349 -14.67 -18.69 1.49
CA GLY A 349 -14.68 -19.31 0.16
C GLY A 349 -16.01 -19.22 -0.60
N LYS A 350 -16.93 -18.34 -0.19
CA LYS A 350 -18.26 -18.16 -0.81
C LYS A 350 -18.18 -17.19 -2.01
N ARG A 351 -17.59 -17.62 -3.11
CA ARG A 351 -17.27 -16.78 -4.27
C ARG A 351 -18.50 -16.05 -4.85
N GLU A 352 -19.66 -16.69 -4.93
CA GLU A 352 -20.89 -16.07 -5.42
C GLU A 352 -21.38 -14.89 -4.55
N LYS A 353 -21.02 -14.87 -3.28
CA LYS A 353 -21.31 -13.76 -2.35
C LYS A 353 -20.16 -12.77 -2.26
N ALA A 354 -18.93 -13.24 -2.41
CA ALA A 354 -17.73 -12.44 -2.26
C ALA A 354 -17.65 -11.34 -3.32
N LEU A 355 -17.87 -11.65 -4.59
CA LEU A 355 -17.73 -10.69 -5.68
C LEU A 355 -18.77 -9.55 -5.62
N PRO A 356 -20.08 -9.78 -5.43
CA PRO A 356 -21.05 -8.70 -5.21
C PRO A 356 -20.74 -7.87 -3.96
N ALA A 357 -20.31 -8.50 -2.86
CA ALA A 357 -19.95 -7.81 -1.63
C ALA A 357 -18.71 -6.91 -1.83
N ALA A 358 -17.69 -7.36 -2.56
CA ALA A 358 -16.52 -6.55 -2.91
C ALA A 358 -16.90 -5.32 -3.74
N LYS A 359 -17.73 -5.49 -4.77
CA LYS A 359 -18.21 -4.37 -5.60
C LYS A 359 -18.98 -3.33 -4.77
N LEU A 360 -19.85 -3.79 -3.86
CA LEU A 360 -20.62 -2.91 -2.98
C LEU A 360 -19.70 -2.18 -1.99
N LEU A 361 -18.73 -2.89 -1.38
CA LEU A 361 -17.78 -2.29 -0.46
C LEU A 361 -16.89 -1.25 -1.16
N MET A 362 -16.30 -1.60 -2.30
CA MET A 362 -15.47 -0.68 -3.09
C MET A 362 -16.28 0.55 -3.52
N GLY A 363 -17.49 0.36 -4.06
CA GLY A 363 -18.39 1.45 -4.43
C GLY A 363 -18.72 2.36 -3.23
N SER A 364 -18.95 1.78 -2.06
CA SER A 364 -19.22 2.52 -0.83
C SER A 364 -17.99 3.33 -0.36
N ILE A 365 -16.79 2.76 -0.43
CA ILE A 365 -15.54 3.45 -0.06
C ILE A 365 -15.25 4.60 -1.04
N VAL A 366 -15.28 4.31 -2.35
CA VAL A 366 -14.93 5.30 -3.39
C VAL A 366 -15.94 6.45 -3.44
N SER A 367 -17.24 6.18 -3.31
CA SER A 367 -18.28 7.23 -3.30
C SER A 367 -18.17 8.17 -2.09
N ASN A 368 -17.50 7.77 -1.01
CA ASN A 368 -17.19 8.60 0.15
C ASN A 368 -15.80 9.27 0.07
N GLY A 369 -15.07 9.15 -1.06
CA GLY A 369 -13.81 9.84 -1.31
C GLY A 369 -12.58 9.17 -0.70
N ALA A 370 -12.59 7.84 -0.56
CA ALA A 370 -11.45 7.05 -0.11
C ALA A 370 -11.09 5.94 -1.11
N THR A 371 -9.97 5.26 -0.91
CA THR A 371 -9.55 4.10 -1.69
C THR A 371 -9.57 2.82 -0.83
N HIS A 372 -9.76 1.68 -1.47
CA HIS A 372 -9.77 0.38 -0.82
C HIS A 372 -8.44 -0.34 -1.04
N LEU A 373 -7.87 -0.94 0.00
CA LEU A 373 -6.72 -1.83 -0.13
C LEU A 373 -7.07 -3.06 -0.96
N LEU A 374 -6.25 -3.38 -1.94
CA LEU A 374 -6.37 -4.59 -2.74
C LEU A 374 -5.16 -5.52 -2.50
N THR A 375 -5.40 -6.82 -2.51
CA THR A 375 -4.36 -7.84 -2.42
C THR A 375 -4.02 -8.37 -3.80
N GLY A 376 -2.74 -8.55 -4.07
CA GLY A 376 -2.21 -9.14 -5.30
C GLY A 376 -1.93 -10.63 -5.17
#